data_0b913c8802aed9fb64b73d5e430d1b3d
#
_entry.id   0b913c8802aed9fb64b73d5e430d1b3d
#
_cell.length_a   1.000
_cell.length_b   1.000
_cell.length_c   1.000
_cell.angle_alpha   90.00
_cell.angle_beta   90.00
_cell.angle_gamma   90.00
#
_symmetry.space_group_name_H-M   'P 1'
#
loop_
_entity.id
_entity.type
_entity.pdbx_description
1 polymer ?
#
loop_
_entity_poly.entity_id
_entity_poly.type
_entity_poly.pdbx_seq_one_letter_code
_entity_poly.pdbx_strand_id
1 'polypeptide(L)'
;MRSNLPVTNTEYVLKDHETPTSKTDTHGRITFVNRDFVNISGFSEDELIGAPHNIVRHPDMPVEAFADLWNTLRSGKAWTGLVKNRCKNGDHYWVEANVAPIVENGTVVGYTSVRSKPSRDQVQAADSAYRAIQAGDSTLEIHDGEAVKRSFVQRCRLLKNLSLKTMLAIAAGSVGALFAGIGVLAWLATTGDGMSYLNWLMAVSVLGVPLAVVFGVLSYRSVVVPLEHVREEIDRISSSDLTGQIEAKGIVELARLMQSLRILQINTKWLVGQIRESTDLVNSGASEIASGNADLSARTESQASSLEETASSMEELTSTVKQNAENARQANQLVVSTADVAAKGGAVVGQVVDTMASIKDSSRKIADIIGVIDGIAFQTNILALNAAVEAARAGEQGRGFAVVAAEVRNLAQRSAGAAKEIKSLIEDSVEKVETGRKLVDEAGEAMEDIVTSVQLVADIIGGTATASQEQSAGIEQINQAVGQMDEMTQQNAALVEEAAAAAESLQDQAGKLAELVKTFKLVRTGHMSNGGRQTTAAMRQSRPQPAVAESLAA
;
A
#
# COMPACT_ATOMS: atom_id res chain seq x y z
N MET A 1 -4.12 40.71 25.71
CA MET A 1 -3.39 39.92 24.71
C MET A 1 -3.47 38.45 25.04
N ARG A 2 -3.52 37.56 24.02
CA ARG A 2 -3.50 36.11 24.26
C ARG A 2 -2.09 35.72 24.76
N SER A 3 -2.00 35.19 25.96
CA SER A 3 -0.75 34.64 26.52
C SER A 3 -0.74 33.15 26.20
N ASN A 4 0.18 32.70 25.34
CA ASN A 4 0.30 31.30 24.96
C ASN A 4 1.23 30.58 25.94
N LEU A 5 0.69 29.68 26.74
CA LEU A 5 1.40 28.84 27.71
C LEU A 5 1.24 27.36 27.35
N PRO A 6 2.10 26.46 27.80
CA PRO A 6 3.36 26.71 28.54
C PRO A 6 4.46 27.29 27.65
N VAL A 7 5.53 27.83 28.28
CA VAL A 7 6.78 28.21 27.63
C VAL A 7 7.93 27.53 28.35
N THR A 8 8.95 27.14 27.60
CA THR A 8 10.22 26.59 28.13
C THR A 8 11.38 27.48 27.74
N ASN A 9 12.55 27.24 28.32
CA ASN A 9 13.78 27.92 27.91
C ASN A 9 14.56 27.19 26.80
N THR A 10 13.96 26.12 26.24
CA THR A 10 14.60 25.33 25.18
C THR A 10 14.39 26.03 23.83
N GLU A 11 15.50 26.31 23.15
CA GLU A 11 15.47 26.90 21.81
C GLU A 11 15.60 25.83 20.73
N TYR A 12 14.69 25.81 19.77
CA TYR A 12 14.87 25.12 18.48
C TYR A 12 15.62 26.04 17.53
N VAL A 13 16.84 25.67 17.15
CA VAL A 13 17.66 26.44 16.20
C VAL A 13 17.35 25.95 14.79
N LEU A 14 16.82 26.83 13.93
CA LEU A 14 16.54 26.52 12.54
C LEU A 14 17.81 26.01 11.83
N LYS A 15 17.64 24.99 10.98
CA LYS A 15 18.67 24.58 10.04
C LYS A 15 18.72 25.56 8.87
N ASP A 16 19.84 25.59 8.15
CA ASP A 16 20.04 26.58 7.08
C ASP A 16 19.11 26.40 5.88
N HIS A 17 18.57 25.19 5.69
CA HIS A 17 17.61 24.87 4.63
C HIS A 17 16.14 25.01 5.03
N GLU A 18 15.85 25.17 6.31
CA GLU A 18 14.49 25.30 6.82
C GLU A 18 13.97 26.73 6.58
N THR A 19 12.85 26.83 5.90
CA THR A 19 12.18 28.10 5.55
C THR A 19 10.71 28.05 5.93
N PRO A 20 10.37 28.16 7.23
CA PRO A 20 8.98 28.13 7.68
C PRO A 20 8.17 29.23 6.99
N THR A 21 7.16 28.86 6.23
CA THR A 21 6.36 29.78 5.43
C THR A 21 4.88 29.67 5.79
N SER A 22 4.20 30.81 5.84
CA SER A 22 2.75 30.85 6.04
C SER A 22 2.10 31.96 5.20
N LYS A 23 0.81 31.75 4.84
CA LYS A 23 -0.06 32.82 4.34
C LYS A 23 -1.18 33.07 5.32
N THR A 24 -1.68 34.30 5.33
CA THR A 24 -2.85 34.68 6.12
C THR A 24 -3.83 35.48 5.26
N ASP A 25 -5.08 35.51 5.67
CA ASP A 25 -6.05 36.49 5.17
C ASP A 25 -5.74 37.90 5.69
N THR A 26 -6.54 38.87 5.34
CA THR A 26 -6.41 40.27 5.80
C THR A 26 -6.67 40.44 7.29
N HIS A 27 -7.29 39.44 7.96
CA HIS A 27 -7.57 39.44 9.39
C HIS A 27 -6.46 38.73 10.19
N GLY A 28 -5.44 38.17 9.50
CA GLY A 28 -4.34 37.44 10.13
C GLY A 28 -4.69 35.99 10.49
N ARG A 29 -5.74 35.40 9.90
CA ARG A 29 -6.01 33.97 10.00
C ARG A 29 -5.14 33.22 9.00
N ILE A 30 -4.56 32.13 9.43
CA ILE A 30 -3.67 31.30 8.61
C ILE A 30 -4.50 30.60 7.53
N THR A 31 -4.13 30.78 6.27
CA THR A 31 -4.74 30.14 5.11
C THR A 31 -3.84 29.09 4.46
N PHE A 32 -2.55 29.11 4.77
CA PHE A 32 -1.55 28.17 4.27
C PHE A 32 -0.35 28.10 5.21
N VAL A 33 0.22 26.91 5.38
CA VAL A 33 1.52 26.66 6.02
C VAL A 33 2.26 25.59 5.22
N ASN A 34 3.59 25.71 5.16
CA ASN A 34 4.41 24.65 4.58
C ASN A 34 4.83 23.62 5.64
N ARG A 35 5.41 22.53 5.18
CA ARG A 35 5.85 21.40 6.02
C ARG A 35 6.86 21.84 7.09
N ASP A 36 7.79 22.75 6.76
CA ASP A 36 8.75 23.28 7.73
C ASP A 36 8.06 24.02 8.87
N PHE A 37 7.01 24.81 8.57
CA PHE A 37 6.25 25.51 9.60
C PHE A 37 5.54 24.52 10.54
N VAL A 38 4.93 23.48 10.01
CA VAL A 38 4.27 22.41 10.78
C VAL A 38 5.29 21.70 11.68
N ASN A 39 6.40 21.23 11.09
CA ASN A 39 7.41 20.45 11.80
C ASN A 39 8.07 21.25 12.93
N ILE A 40 8.43 22.52 12.67
CA ILE A 40 9.15 23.37 13.65
C ILE A 40 8.19 23.84 14.75
N SER A 41 6.98 24.25 14.39
CA SER A 41 6.02 24.74 15.37
C SER A 41 5.42 23.61 16.22
N GLY A 42 5.40 22.35 15.71
CA GLY A 42 4.83 21.19 16.37
C GLY A 42 3.30 21.18 16.41
N PHE A 43 2.64 22.13 15.74
CA PHE A 43 1.19 22.11 15.52
C PHE A 43 0.87 21.34 14.24
N SER A 44 -0.26 20.61 14.21
CA SER A 44 -0.73 20.01 12.97
C SER A 44 -1.26 21.08 12.00
N GLU A 45 -1.33 20.75 10.72
CA GLU A 45 -1.89 21.64 9.70
C GLU A 45 -3.33 22.02 10.02
N ASP A 46 -4.16 21.06 10.46
CA ASP A 46 -5.55 21.29 10.86
C ASP A 46 -5.70 22.24 12.05
N GLU A 47 -4.74 22.25 12.98
CA GLU A 47 -4.72 23.18 14.11
C GLU A 47 -4.31 24.60 13.69
N LEU A 48 -3.55 24.71 12.60
CA LEU A 48 -3.01 25.98 12.11
C LEU A 48 -3.95 26.65 11.12
N ILE A 49 -4.52 25.93 10.17
CA ILE A 49 -5.41 26.51 9.16
C ILE A 49 -6.67 27.08 9.81
N GLY A 50 -7.00 28.33 9.48
CA GLY A 50 -8.11 29.07 10.08
C GLY A 50 -7.81 29.67 11.45
N ALA A 51 -6.75 29.23 12.14
CA ALA A 51 -6.33 29.83 13.41
C ALA A 51 -5.71 31.22 13.20
N PRO A 52 -5.86 32.15 14.17
CA PRO A 52 -5.15 33.41 14.11
C PRO A 52 -3.64 33.17 14.29
N HIS A 53 -2.83 33.88 13.48
CA HIS A 53 -1.37 33.67 13.43
C HIS A 53 -0.65 33.86 14.78
N ASN A 54 -1.30 34.52 15.75
CA ASN A 54 -0.77 34.66 17.10
C ASN A 54 -0.73 33.36 17.91
N ILE A 55 -1.18 32.24 17.35
CA ILE A 55 -1.07 30.91 17.98
C ILE A 55 0.39 30.52 18.27
N VAL A 56 1.31 30.91 17.40
CA VAL A 56 2.76 30.67 17.55
C VAL A 56 3.50 31.81 18.26
N ARG A 57 2.82 32.83 18.73
CA ARG A 57 3.45 33.99 19.35
C ARG A 57 4.05 33.63 20.71
N HIS A 58 5.34 33.96 20.92
CA HIS A 58 5.96 33.87 22.23
C HIS A 58 5.59 35.06 23.13
N PRO A 59 5.34 34.86 24.46
CA PRO A 59 4.98 35.96 25.36
C PRO A 59 6.05 37.05 25.49
N ASP A 60 7.33 36.71 25.32
CA ASP A 60 8.46 37.66 25.39
C ASP A 60 8.50 38.66 24.21
N MET A 61 7.64 38.49 23.20
CA MET A 61 7.59 39.44 22.09
C MET A 61 6.85 40.73 22.51
N PRO A 62 7.45 41.91 22.37
CA PRO A 62 6.82 43.19 22.72
C PRO A 62 5.59 43.45 21.80
N VAL A 63 4.61 44.13 22.38
CA VAL A 63 3.36 44.50 21.65
C VAL A 63 3.69 45.44 20.51
N GLU A 64 4.66 46.28 20.70
CA GLU A 64 5.14 47.32 19.78
C GLU A 64 5.65 46.69 18.46
N ALA A 65 6.31 45.52 18.53
CA ALA A 65 6.80 44.81 17.35
C ALA A 65 5.65 44.38 16.40
N PHE A 66 4.56 43.89 16.97
CA PHE A 66 3.40 43.49 16.18
C PHE A 66 2.58 44.71 15.75
N ALA A 67 2.54 45.80 16.53
CA ALA A 67 1.93 47.05 16.13
C ALA A 67 2.64 47.64 14.91
N ASP A 68 3.97 47.68 14.91
CA ASP A 68 4.78 48.11 13.78
C ASP A 68 4.57 47.23 12.56
N LEU A 69 4.58 45.89 12.70
CA LEU A 69 4.29 44.92 11.64
C LEU A 69 2.95 45.23 10.97
N TRP A 70 1.85 45.32 11.74
CA TRP A 70 0.53 45.53 11.18
C TRP A 70 0.34 46.89 10.56
N ASN A 71 0.95 47.94 11.13
CA ASN A 71 0.93 49.28 10.56
C ASN A 71 1.65 49.33 9.21
N THR A 72 2.81 48.67 9.11
CA THR A 72 3.59 48.58 7.88
C THR A 72 2.83 47.79 6.81
N LEU A 73 2.28 46.64 7.12
CA LEU A 73 1.52 45.80 6.16
C LEU A 73 0.25 46.47 5.66
N ARG A 74 -0.52 47.13 6.53
CA ARG A 74 -1.72 47.91 6.15
C ARG A 74 -1.40 49.09 5.25
N SER A 75 -0.19 49.63 5.33
CA SER A 75 0.27 50.69 4.41
C SER A 75 0.72 50.14 3.05
N GLY A 76 0.54 48.81 2.78
CA GLY A 76 0.94 48.14 1.54
C GLY A 76 2.43 47.86 1.41
N LYS A 77 3.17 47.95 2.52
CA LYS A 77 4.63 47.73 2.53
C LYS A 77 4.97 46.36 3.09
N ALA A 78 6.12 45.80 2.63
CA ALA A 78 6.68 44.62 3.26
C ALA A 78 7.36 45.00 4.59
N TRP A 79 7.37 44.07 5.52
CA TRP A 79 8.00 44.19 6.83
C TRP A 79 9.04 43.08 7.02
N THR A 80 10.16 43.38 7.64
CA THR A 80 11.15 42.39 8.06
C THR A 80 11.55 42.67 9.49
N GLY A 81 11.56 41.65 10.32
CA GLY A 81 11.99 41.81 11.70
C GLY A 81 12.27 40.48 12.38
N LEU A 82 12.97 40.54 13.52
CA LEU A 82 13.24 39.35 14.31
C LEU A 82 12.03 39.00 15.16
N VAL A 83 11.60 37.74 15.11
CA VAL A 83 10.44 37.23 15.83
C VAL A 83 10.80 36.00 16.62
N LYS A 84 10.49 36.02 17.92
CA LYS A 84 10.54 34.84 18.79
C LYS A 84 9.18 34.17 18.73
N ASN A 85 9.14 32.94 18.22
CA ASN A 85 7.93 32.15 18.15
C ASN A 85 7.95 31.04 19.20
N ARG A 86 6.79 30.52 19.54
CA ARG A 86 6.57 29.41 20.48
C ARG A 86 6.11 28.15 19.73
N CYS A 87 6.71 27.02 20.05
CA CYS A 87 6.26 25.69 19.63
C CYS A 87 5.07 25.21 20.49
N LYS A 88 4.33 24.21 20.01
CA LYS A 88 3.19 23.61 20.74
C LYS A 88 3.60 23.04 22.10
N ASN A 89 4.79 22.42 22.21
CA ASN A 89 5.36 21.89 23.45
C ASN A 89 5.86 22.96 24.43
N GLY A 90 5.89 24.24 24.03
CA GLY A 90 6.38 25.35 24.83
C GLY A 90 7.79 25.81 24.49
N ASP A 91 8.57 25.08 23.72
CA ASP A 91 9.88 25.50 23.24
C ASP A 91 9.74 26.74 22.33
N HIS A 92 10.85 27.39 22.03
CA HIS A 92 10.82 28.58 21.20
C HIS A 92 11.86 28.53 20.08
N TYR A 93 11.61 29.32 19.05
CA TYR A 93 12.53 29.49 17.92
C TYR A 93 12.54 30.94 17.45
N TRP A 94 13.75 31.38 17.07
CA TRP A 94 13.92 32.70 16.49
C TRP A 94 13.96 32.65 14.98
N VAL A 95 13.28 33.60 14.35
CA VAL A 95 13.25 33.74 12.90
C VAL A 95 13.44 35.21 12.50
N GLU A 96 14.09 35.41 11.37
CA GLU A 96 13.94 36.65 10.61
C GLU A 96 12.72 36.50 9.71
N ALA A 97 11.64 37.17 10.06
CA ALA A 97 10.37 37.10 9.35
C ALA A 97 10.30 38.17 8.27
N ASN A 98 10.18 37.75 7.02
CA ASN A 98 9.95 38.59 5.85
C ASN A 98 8.47 38.50 5.48
N VAL A 99 7.69 39.54 5.70
CA VAL A 99 6.26 39.56 5.50
C VAL A 99 5.88 40.56 4.42
N ALA A 100 5.10 40.13 3.44
CA ALA A 100 4.66 40.97 2.33
C ALA A 100 3.16 40.86 2.11
N PRO A 101 2.48 41.95 1.68
CA PRO A 101 1.09 41.86 1.26
C PRO A 101 0.95 41.10 -0.05
N ILE A 102 -0.13 40.30 -0.16
CA ILE A 102 -0.58 39.68 -1.40
C ILE A 102 -1.58 40.63 -2.02
N VAL A 103 -1.28 41.14 -3.21
CA VAL A 103 -2.11 42.13 -3.91
C VAL A 103 -2.72 41.50 -5.15
N GLU A 104 -4.05 41.50 -5.23
CA GLU A 104 -4.81 41.08 -6.41
C GLU A 104 -5.66 42.22 -6.90
N ASN A 105 -5.57 42.57 -8.17
CA ASN A 105 -6.30 43.68 -8.79
C ASN A 105 -6.19 45.02 -8.01
N GLY A 106 -5.01 45.28 -7.44
CA GLY A 106 -4.74 46.50 -6.66
C GLY A 106 -5.26 46.48 -5.23
N THR A 107 -5.88 45.39 -4.78
CA THR A 107 -6.41 45.24 -3.43
C THR A 107 -5.59 44.17 -2.66
N VAL A 108 -5.29 44.44 -1.39
CA VAL A 108 -4.62 43.47 -0.51
C VAL A 108 -5.64 42.39 -0.11
N VAL A 109 -5.37 41.16 -0.49
CA VAL A 109 -6.23 40.00 -0.20
C VAL A 109 -5.69 39.16 0.96
N GLY A 110 -4.42 39.34 1.37
CA GLY A 110 -3.78 38.60 2.44
C GLY A 110 -2.32 38.98 2.59
N TYR A 111 -1.61 38.17 3.36
CA TYR A 111 -0.17 38.37 3.62
C TYR A 111 0.59 37.05 3.50
N THR A 112 1.77 37.11 2.91
CA THR A 112 2.73 35.99 2.90
C THR A 112 3.87 36.28 3.85
N SER A 113 4.35 35.27 4.57
CA SER A 113 5.48 35.37 5.48
C SER A 113 6.47 34.23 5.24
N VAL A 114 7.66 34.59 4.78
CA VAL A 114 8.78 33.66 4.60
C VAL A 114 9.79 33.95 5.70
N ARG A 115 10.21 32.89 6.40
CA ARG A 115 11.10 33.02 7.53
C ARG A 115 12.44 32.34 7.24
N SER A 116 13.49 32.96 7.71
CA SER A 116 14.85 32.45 7.60
C SER A 116 15.53 32.42 8.97
N LYS A 117 16.60 31.62 9.06
CA LYS A 117 17.41 31.54 10.25
C LYS A 117 18.16 32.88 10.48
N PRO A 118 18.01 33.55 11.63
CA PRO A 118 18.79 34.73 11.95
C PRO A 118 20.19 34.36 12.44
N SER A 119 21.14 35.33 12.38
CA SER A 119 22.45 35.17 13.01
C SER A 119 22.34 35.25 14.52
N ARG A 120 23.28 34.67 15.23
CA ARG A 120 23.32 34.73 16.72
C ARG A 120 23.44 36.14 17.24
N ASP A 121 24.23 36.99 16.59
CA ASP A 121 24.41 38.39 16.96
C ASP A 121 23.09 39.16 16.84
N GLN A 122 22.33 38.91 15.75
CA GLN A 122 21.01 39.51 15.56
C GLN A 122 20.03 39.06 16.67
N VAL A 123 20.00 37.77 17.02
CA VAL A 123 19.14 37.25 18.10
C VAL A 123 19.48 37.91 19.44
N GLN A 124 20.77 38.01 19.81
CA GLN A 124 21.19 38.63 21.06
C GLN A 124 20.82 40.10 21.12
N ALA A 125 21.05 40.82 20.02
CA ALA A 125 20.70 42.24 19.94
C ALA A 125 19.18 42.46 20.08
N ALA A 126 18.36 41.65 19.38
CA ALA A 126 16.93 41.73 19.45
C ALA A 126 16.37 41.35 20.84
N ASP A 127 16.85 40.26 21.42
CA ASP A 127 16.41 39.80 22.75
C ASP A 127 16.68 40.86 23.80
N SER A 128 17.88 41.48 23.77
CA SER A 128 18.26 42.55 24.69
C SER A 128 17.38 43.80 24.53
N ALA A 129 17.11 44.21 23.27
CA ALA A 129 16.26 45.34 22.95
C ALA A 129 14.80 45.10 23.34
N TYR A 130 14.29 43.91 23.06
CA TYR A 130 12.89 43.56 23.36
C TYR A 130 12.63 43.48 24.87
N ARG A 131 13.59 42.97 25.65
CA ARG A 131 13.52 43.00 27.11
C ARG A 131 13.55 44.43 27.67
N ALA A 132 14.41 45.33 27.12
CA ALA A 132 14.46 46.71 27.53
C ALA A 132 13.12 47.44 27.25
N ILE A 133 12.54 47.24 26.08
CA ILE A 133 11.22 47.80 25.71
C ILE A 133 10.12 47.27 26.64
N GLN A 134 10.11 45.98 26.97
CA GLN A 134 9.13 45.40 27.91
C GLN A 134 9.32 45.90 29.33
N ALA A 135 10.57 46.21 29.73
CA ALA A 135 10.87 46.84 31.02
C ALA A 135 10.50 48.35 31.09
N GLY A 136 9.98 48.92 29.98
CA GLY A 136 9.50 50.28 29.93
C GLY A 136 10.55 51.33 29.52
N ASP A 137 11.65 50.89 28.88
CA ASP A 137 12.66 51.82 28.35
C ASP A 137 12.04 52.64 27.18
N SER A 138 11.69 53.88 27.46
CA SER A 138 11.12 54.83 26.51
C SER A 138 12.13 55.38 25.50
N THR A 139 13.43 55.03 25.64
CA THR A 139 14.47 55.50 24.71
C THR A 139 14.55 54.62 23.44
N LEU A 140 13.96 53.41 23.48
CA LEU A 140 13.88 52.49 22.35
C LEU A 140 12.47 52.47 21.72
N GLU A 141 12.42 52.42 20.42
CA GLU A 141 11.22 52.27 19.62
C GLU A 141 11.44 51.25 18.52
N ILE A 142 10.39 50.45 18.18
CA ILE A 142 10.48 49.52 17.03
C ILE A 142 9.94 50.23 15.81
N HIS A 143 10.72 50.27 14.74
CA HIS A 143 10.38 50.90 13.49
C HIS A 143 10.88 50.05 12.30
N ASP A 144 9.99 49.68 11.40
CA ASP A 144 10.25 48.80 10.25
C ASP A 144 10.95 47.48 10.67
N GLY A 145 10.59 46.95 11.86
CA GLY A 145 11.09 45.68 12.41
C GLY A 145 12.42 45.78 13.18
N GLU A 146 13.05 46.94 13.25
CA GLU A 146 14.29 47.16 13.99
C GLU A 146 14.06 47.98 15.27
N ALA A 147 14.76 47.61 16.34
CA ALA A 147 14.78 48.41 17.57
C ALA A 147 15.79 49.57 17.45
N VAL A 148 15.27 50.79 17.39
CA VAL A 148 16.06 51.99 17.18
C VAL A 148 15.95 52.92 18.39
N LYS A 149 17.07 53.65 18.73
CA LYS A 149 17.04 54.66 19.79
C LYS A 149 16.23 55.88 19.35
N ARG A 150 15.33 56.33 20.20
CA ARG A 150 14.50 57.54 20.01
C ARG A 150 15.38 58.80 20.10
N SER A 151 15.94 59.25 18.95
CA SER A 151 16.81 60.45 18.89
C SER A 151 15.99 61.67 18.46
N PHE A 152 16.31 62.86 19.02
CA PHE A 152 15.73 64.13 18.67
C PHE A 152 15.91 64.49 17.17
N VAL A 153 17.02 64.01 16.56
CA VAL A 153 17.32 64.17 15.11
C VAL A 153 16.34 63.40 14.21
N GLN A 154 15.67 62.35 14.69
CA GLN A 154 14.63 61.67 13.95
C GLN A 154 13.30 62.42 13.91
N ARG A 155 13.06 63.38 14.83
CA ARG A 155 11.87 64.27 14.76
C ARG A 155 11.93 65.25 13.59
N CYS A 156 13.10 65.55 13.03
CA CYS A 156 13.22 66.29 11.76
C CYS A 156 12.91 65.42 10.53
N ARG A 157 11.89 64.60 10.59
CA ARG A 157 11.39 63.77 9.50
C ARG A 157 10.97 64.57 8.24
N LEU A 158 10.76 65.88 8.36
CA LEU A 158 10.42 66.74 7.21
C LEU A 158 11.44 66.72 6.08
N LEU A 159 12.75 66.54 6.41
CA LEU A 159 13.79 66.47 5.40
C LEU A 159 13.98 65.05 4.81
N LYS A 160 13.58 63.97 5.50
CA LYS A 160 13.68 62.59 5.01
C LYS A 160 12.54 62.16 4.05
N ASN A 161 11.43 62.88 4.09
CA ASN A 161 10.23 62.58 3.29
C ASN A 161 10.05 63.51 2.08
N LEU A 162 11.12 64.20 1.64
CA LEU A 162 11.05 65.02 0.45
C LEU A 162 10.88 64.12 -0.79
N SER A 163 9.83 64.39 -1.54
CA SER A 163 9.64 63.77 -2.86
C SER A 163 10.68 64.31 -3.84
N LEU A 164 11.09 63.51 -4.80
CA LEU A 164 12.01 63.92 -5.85
C LEU A 164 11.49 65.19 -6.55
N LYS A 165 10.15 65.27 -6.74
CA LYS A 165 9.50 66.45 -7.32
C LYS A 165 9.71 67.70 -6.49
N THR A 166 9.52 67.60 -5.16
CA THR A 166 9.75 68.76 -4.25
C THR A 166 11.21 69.17 -4.18
N MET A 167 12.11 68.19 -4.17
CA MET A 167 13.55 68.45 -4.17
C MET A 167 14.00 69.16 -5.46
N LEU A 168 13.56 68.70 -6.62
CA LEU A 168 13.80 69.34 -7.91
C LEU A 168 13.14 70.74 -8.01
N ALA A 169 11.94 70.92 -7.45
CA ALA A 169 11.25 72.20 -7.43
C ALA A 169 11.99 73.22 -6.54
N ILE A 170 12.48 72.81 -5.38
CA ILE A 170 13.29 73.65 -4.46
C ILE A 170 14.61 74.03 -5.20
N ALA A 171 15.23 73.08 -5.88
CA ALA A 171 16.46 73.36 -6.63
C ALA A 171 16.26 74.35 -7.77
N ALA A 172 15.26 74.06 -8.61
CA ALA A 172 14.94 74.95 -9.75
C ALA A 172 14.54 76.37 -9.23
N GLY A 173 13.76 76.40 -8.11
CA GLY A 173 13.35 77.64 -7.49
C GLY A 173 14.52 78.43 -6.88
N SER A 174 15.49 77.75 -6.22
CA SER A 174 16.68 78.40 -5.64
C SER A 174 17.63 78.93 -6.74
N VAL A 175 17.82 78.16 -7.79
CA VAL A 175 18.60 78.61 -8.96
C VAL A 175 17.89 79.77 -9.67
N GLY A 176 16.59 79.68 -9.87
CA GLY A 176 15.81 80.76 -10.48
C GLY A 176 15.82 82.04 -9.66
N ALA A 177 15.71 81.95 -8.31
CA ALA A 177 15.80 83.09 -7.41
C ALA A 177 17.22 83.72 -7.42
N LEU A 178 18.27 82.90 -7.56
CA LEU A 178 19.63 83.37 -7.66
C LEU A 178 19.89 84.13 -8.98
N PHE A 179 19.39 83.63 -10.11
CA PHE A 179 19.49 84.33 -11.39
C PHE A 179 18.64 85.61 -11.43
N ALA A 180 17.42 85.59 -10.82
CA ALA A 180 16.57 86.78 -10.69
C ALA A 180 17.26 87.84 -9.84
N GLY A 181 17.88 87.43 -8.69
CA GLY A 181 18.65 88.31 -7.84
C GLY A 181 19.87 88.93 -8.56
N ILE A 182 20.60 88.13 -9.32
CA ILE A 182 21.71 88.61 -10.18
C ILE A 182 21.20 89.63 -11.21
N GLY A 183 20.06 89.36 -11.86
CA GLY A 183 19.44 90.24 -12.85
C GLY A 183 18.98 91.55 -12.24
N VAL A 184 18.36 91.55 -11.06
CA VAL A 184 17.95 92.77 -10.36
C VAL A 184 19.17 93.59 -9.88
N LEU A 185 20.22 92.93 -9.36
CA LEU A 185 21.44 93.65 -8.96
C LEU A 185 22.18 94.19 -10.16
N ALA A 186 22.20 93.55 -11.31
CA ALA A 186 22.79 94.04 -12.55
C ALA A 186 21.97 95.25 -13.08
N TRP A 187 20.67 95.21 -13.00
CA TRP A 187 19.82 96.33 -13.40
C TRP A 187 20.04 97.57 -12.51
N LEU A 188 20.09 97.36 -11.18
CA LEU A 188 20.38 98.43 -10.21
C LEU A 188 21.79 98.99 -10.40
N ALA A 189 22.79 98.20 -10.76
CA ALA A 189 24.15 98.64 -11.05
C ALA A 189 24.21 99.54 -12.29
N THR A 190 23.31 99.43 -13.25
CA THR A 190 23.21 100.30 -14.45
C THR A 190 22.43 101.63 -14.19
N THR A 191 21.61 101.69 -13.16
CA THR A 191 20.70 102.85 -12.89
C THR A 191 21.11 103.65 -11.64
N GLY A 192 22.02 103.22 -10.82
CA GLY A 192 22.44 103.78 -9.56
C GLY A 192 23.96 103.87 -9.33
N ASP A 193 24.42 103.94 -8.06
CA ASP A 193 25.82 104.03 -7.69
C ASP A 193 26.51 102.65 -7.97
N GLY A 194 26.99 102.47 -9.23
CA GLY A 194 27.42 101.16 -9.81
C GLY A 194 28.44 100.36 -9.00
N MET A 195 29.30 101.02 -8.25
CA MET A 195 30.36 100.31 -7.53
C MET A 195 29.89 99.50 -6.29
N SER A 196 28.86 100.02 -5.59
CA SER A 196 28.31 99.30 -4.45
C SER A 196 27.53 98.04 -4.85
N TYR A 197 26.77 98.08 -5.94
CA TYR A 197 26.02 96.90 -6.45
C TYR A 197 26.89 95.87 -7.13
N LEU A 198 28.04 96.26 -7.73
CA LEU A 198 29.03 95.32 -8.29
C LEU A 198 29.65 94.41 -7.20
N ASN A 199 29.95 94.97 -6.02
CA ASN A 199 30.44 94.21 -4.89
C ASN A 199 29.41 93.18 -4.38
N TRP A 200 28.12 93.55 -4.35
CA TRP A 200 27.03 92.57 -4.01
C TRP A 200 26.87 91.51 -5.08
N LEU A 201 27.00 91.86 -6.34
CA LEU A 201 26.94 90.92 -7.46
C LEU A 201 28.07 89.88 -7.39
N MET A 202 29.26 90.32 -7.11
CA MET A 202 30.40 89.41 -6.83
C MET A 202 30.19 88.55 -5.61
N ALA A 203 29.66 89.08 -4.50
CA ALA A 203 29.37 88.32 -3.28
C ALA A 203 28.32 87.23 -3.50
N VAL A 204 27.23 87.54 -4.24
CA VAL A 204 26.19 86.57 -4.60
C VAL A 204 26.75 85.48 -5.53
N SER A 205 27.59 85.80 -6.50
CA SER A 205 28.21 84.84 -7.38
C SER A 205 29.19 83.92 -6.65
N VAL A 206 30.00 84.46 -5.72
CA VAL A 206 30.94 83.66 -4.90
C VAL A 206 30.22 82.75 -3.93
N LEU A 207 29.05 83.13 -3.39
CA LEU A 207 28.19 82.29 -2.56
C LEU A 207 27.38 81.27 -3.37
N GLY A 208 27.03 81.58 -4.61
CA GLY A 208 26.26 80.73 -5.49
C GLY A 208 26.95 79.46 -5.92
N VAL A 209 28.28 79.53 -6.18
CA VAL A 209 29.08 78.37 -6.59
C VAL A 209 29.12 77.27 -5.50
N PRO A 210 29.48 77.56 -4.26
CA PRO A 210 29.43 76.54 -3.20
C PRO A 210 28.04 75.95 -2.97
N LEU A 211 26.99 76.82 -3.04
CA LEU A 211 25.61 76.35 -2.88
C LEU A 211 25.20 75.37 -4.01
N ALA A 212 25.60 75.62 -5.28
CA ALA A 212 25.37 74.70 -6.38
C ALA A 212 26.15 73.39 -6.24
N VAL A 213 27.38 73.45 -5.75
CA VAL A 213 28.21 72.25 -5.47
C VAL A 213 27.57 71.40 -4.35
N VAL A 214 27.16 72.04 -3.24
CA VAL A 214 26.50 71.36 -2.12
C VAL A 214 25.21 70.73 -2.61
N PHE A 215 24.39 71.41 -3.40
CA PHE A 215 23.15 70.89 -3.98
C PHE A 215 23.45 69.73 -4.93
N GLY A 216 24.46 69.81 -5.81
CA GLY A 216 24.88 68.74 -6.70
C GLY A 216 25.29 67.46 -5.94
N VAL A 217 26.08 67.63 -4.84
CA VAL A 217 26.48 66.51 -4.00
C VAL A 217 25.29 65.91 -3.27
N LEU A 218 24.37 66.72 -2.73
CA LEU A 218 23.15 66.25 -2.09
C LEU A 218 22.23 65.51 -3.06
N SER A 219 22.06 66.02 -4.32
CA SER A 219 21.30 65.35 -5.36
C SER A 219 21.94 64.04 -5.80
N TYR A 220 23.27 64.01 -5.97
CA TYR A 220 23.96 62.79 -6.28
C TYR A 220 23.79 61.73 -5.21
N ARG A 221 23.97 62.09 -3.94
CA ARG A 221 23.81 61.15 -2.81
C ARG A 221 22.38 60.72 -2.56
N SER A 222 21.37 61.56 -2.88
CA SER A 222 19.95 61.22 -2.63
C SER A 222 19.26 60.54 -3.81
N VAL A 223 19.79 60.63 -5.03
CA VAL A 223 19.16 60.03 -6.25
C VAL A 223 20.05 58.98 -6.86
N VAL A 224 21.33 59.33 -7.20
CA VAL A 224 22.19 58.46 -7.99
C VAL A 224 22.62 57.24 -7.20
N VAL A 225 23.17 57.44 -5.97
CA VAL A 225 23.64 56.33 -5.15
C VAL A 225 22.54 55.31 -4.81
N PRO A 226 21.31 55.73 -4.41
CA PRO A 226 20.25 54.75 -4.20
C PRO A 226 19.73 54.11 -5.49
N LEU A 227 19.80 54.75 -6.69
CA LEU A 227 19.51 54.11 -7.97
C LEU A 227 20.53 53.02 -8.33
N GLU A 228 21.80 53.26 -8.07
CA GLU A 228 22.81 52.21 -8.23
C GLU A 228 22.53 51.00 -7.34
N HIS A 229 22.11 51.26 -6.11
CA HIS A 229 21.69 50.19 -5.20
C HIS A 229 20.46 49.42 -5.68
N VAL A 230 19.44 50.11 -6.24
CA VAL A 230 18.29 49.45 -6.88
C VAL A 230 18.78 48.54 -8.00
N ARG A 231 19.67 49.05 -8.83
CA ARG A 231 20.24 48.27 -9.96
C ARG A 231 20.97 47.03 -9.45
N GLU A 232 21.83 47.17 -8.47
CA GLU A 232 22.56 46.04 -7.86
C GLU A 232 21.62 44.96 -7.32
N GLU A 233 20.53 45.35 -6.64
CA GLU A 233 19.56 44.39 -6.11
C GLU A 233 18.73 43.72 -7.23
N ILE A 234 18.43 44.45 -8.32
CA ILE A 234 17.80 43.87 -9.53
C ILE A 234 18.76 42.86 -10.19
N ASP A 235 20.03 43.22 -10.35
CA ASP A 235 21.05 42.34 -10.95
C ASP A 235 21.23 41.07 -10.09
N ARG A 236 21.18 41.17 -8.76
CA ARG A 236 21.21 40.01 -7.85
C ARG A 236 20.01 39.11 -8.03
N ILE A 237 18.79 39.67 -8.01
CA ILE A 237 17.56 38.88 -8.23
C ILE A 237 17.59 38.22 -9.62
N SER A 238 18.02 38.94 -10.66
CA SER A 238 18.13 38.43 -12.03
C SER A 238 19.15 37.29 -12.14
N SER A 239 20.21 37.29 -11.30
CA SER A 239 21.15 36.18 -11.18
C SER A 239 20.69 35.05 -10.25
N SER A 240 19.39 35.02 -9.93
CA SER A 240 18.78 34.01 -9.03
C SER A 240 19.29 34.07 -7.59
N ASP A 241 19.98 35.16 -7.17
CA ASP A 241 20.38 35.38 -5.79
C ASP A 241 19.29 36.14 -5.04
N LEU A 242 18.46 35.41 -4.30
CA LEU A 242 17.39 35.97 -3.48
C LEU A 242 17.83 36.23 -2.03
N THR A 243 19.12 36.09 -1.68
CA THR A 243 19.59 36.18 -0.29
C THR A 243 19.73 37.63 0.22
N GLY A 244 19.75 38.64 -0.68
CA GLY A 244 19.90 40.06 -0.33
C GLY A 244 18.79 40.57 0.58
N GLN A 245 19.13 41.54 1.42
CA GLN A 245 18.18 42.33 2.23
C GLN A 245 17.94 43.67 1.54
N ILE A 246 16.77 43.84 0.96
CA ILE A 246 16.38 45.07 0.26
C ILE A 246 15.87 46.09 1.30
N GLU A 247 16.67 47.10 1.59
CA GLU A 247 16.31 48.18 2.51
C GLU A 247 15.63 49.32 1.73
N ALA A 248 14.41 49.70 2.13
CA ALA A 248 13.67 50.79 1.50
C ALA A 248 14.08 52.17 2.07
N LYS A 249 15.33 52.57 1.77
CA LYS A 249 15.89 53.88 2.24
C LYS A 249 16.01 54.86 1.08
N GLY A 250 15.89 56.18 1.36
CA GLY A 250 16.04 57.24 0.37
C GLY A 250 14.81 58.13 0.20
N ILE A 251 14.71 58.82 -0.93
CA ILE A 251 13.53 59.64 -1.32
C ILE A 251 12.29 58.77 -1.50
N VAL A 252 11.12 59.36 -1.29
CA VAL A 252 9.81 58.63 -1.25
C VAL A 252 9.59 57.74 -2.45
N GLU A 253 9.89 58.20 -3.67
CA GLU A 253 9.70 57.44 -4.91
C GLU A 253 10.62 56.24 -5.00
N LEU A 254 11.87 56.42 -4.63
CA LEU A 254 12.87 55.34 -4.64
C LEU A 254 12.63 54.31 -3.53
N ALA A 255 12.24 54.78 -2.34
CA ALA A 255 11.83 53.93 -1.24
C ALA A 255 10.60 53.04 -1.63
N ARG A 256 9.64 53.59 -2.39
CA ARG A 256 8.52 52.80 -2.94
C ARG A 256 8.97 51.75 -3.94
N LEU A 257 9.91 52.11 -4.83
CA LEU A 257 10.46 51.13 -5.81
C LEU A 257 11.17 49.98 -5.10
N MET A 258 12.04 50.30 -4.13
CA MET A 258 12.74 49.27 -3.31
C MET A 258 11.73 48.39 -2.54
N GLN A 259 10.66 48.96 -2.04
CA GLN A 259 9.58 48.22 -1.39
C GLN A 259 8.88 47.26 -2.33
N SER A 260 8.60 47.65 -3.57
CA SER A 260 7.99 46.79 -4.58
C SER A 260 8.95 45.65 -4.96
N LEU A 261 10.23 45.95 -5.08
CA LEU A 261 11.28 44.94 -5.37
C LEU A 261 11.42 43.93 -4.21
N ARG A 262 11.33 44.39 -2.96
CA ARG A 262 11.32 43.55 -1.77
C ARG A 262 10.12 42.60 -1.75
N ILE A 263 8.92 43.10 -2.10
CA ILE A 263 7.71 42.28 -2.21
C ILE A 263 7.91 41.20 -3.28
N LEU A 264 8.43 41.59 -4.45
CA LEU A 264 8.75 40.65 -5.52
C LEU A 264 9.72 39.55 -5.06
N GLN A 265 10.83 39.94 -4.39
CA GLN A 265 11.80 39.00 -3.85
C GLN A 265 11.16 37.99 -2.85
N ILE A 266 10.34 38.48 -1.91
CA ILE A 266 9.68 37.64 -0.92
C ILE A 266 8.71 36.64 -1.61
N ASN A 267 7.92 37.11 -2.56
CA ASN A 267 6.99 36.25 -3.30
C ASN A 267 7.73 35.22 -4.16
N THR A 268 8.86 35.60 -4.78
CA THR A 268 9.70 34.65 -5.53
C THR A 268 10.33 33.61 -4.61
N LYS A 269 10.87 34.03 -3.45
CA LYS A 269 11.37 33.08 -2.42
C LYS A 269 10.31 32.06 -2.02
N TRP A 270 9.08 32.54 -1.77
CA TRP A 270 7.97 31.65 -1.43
C TRP A 270 7.67 30.66 -2.56
N LEU A 271 7.55 31.14 -3.81
CA LEU A 271 7.24 30.30 -4.97
C LEU A 271 8.32 29.20 -5.19
N VAL A 272 9.59 29.60 -5.14
CA VAL A 272 10.72 28.67 -5.28
C VAL A 272 10.75 27.63 -4.15
N GLY A 273 10.45 28.06 -2.91
CA GLY A 273 10.31 27.16 -1.78
C GLY A 273 9.21 26.13 -1.97
N GLN A 274 8.02 26.54 -2.48
CA GLN A 274 6.90 25.64 -2.75
C GLN A 274 7.20 24.64 -3.87
N ILE A 275 7.86 25.10 -4.95
CA ILE A 275 8.26 24.21 -6.05
C ILE A 275 9.23 23.14 -5.52
N ARG A 276 10.19 23.52 -4.68
CA ARG A 276 11.14 22.58 -4.08
C ARG A 276 10.44 21.53 -3.24
N GLU A 277 9.56 21.95 -2.33
CA GLU A 277 8.80 21.03 -1.47
C GLU A 277 7.95 20.05 -2.29
N SER A 278 7.22 20.58 -3.32
CA SER A 278 6.43 19.73 -4.22
C SER A 278 7.29 18.75 -5.01
N THR A 279 8.47 19.17 -5.43
CA THR A 279 9.42 18.31 -6.16
C THR A 279 9.95 17.18 -5.29
N ASP A 280 10.29 17.48 -4.03
CA ASP A 280 10.75 16.46 -3.06
C ASP A 280 9.64 15.44 -2.78
N LEU A 281 8.38 15.89 -2.68
CA LEU A 281 7.21 15.00 -2.52
C LEU A 281 6.99 14.10 -3.73
N VAL A 282 7.09 14.65 -4.96
CA VAL A 282 6.96 13.85 -6.19
C VAL A 282 8.08 12.81 -6.27
N ASN A 283 9.31 13.19 -5.96
CA ASN A 283 10.45 12.26 -5.97
C ASN A 283 10.27 11.12 -4.94
N SER A 284 9.83 11.44 -3.72
CA SER A 284 9.51 10.42 -2.71
C SER A 284 8.38 9.49 -3.16
N GLY A 285 7.28 10.05 -3.69
CA GLY A 285 6.16 9.25 -4.18
C GLY A 285 6.54 8.35 -5.35
N ALA A 286 7.35 8.85 -6.30
CA ALA A 286 7.85 8.04 -7.41
C ALA A 286 8.76 6.90 -6.94
N SER A 287 9.60 7.14 -5.92
CA SER A 287 10.43 6.10 -5.29
C SER A 287 9.58 5.03 -4.59
N GLU A 288 8.50 5.42 -3.90
CA GLU A 288 7.58 4.48 -3.28
C GLU A 288 6.84 3.64 -4.33
N ILE A 289 6.41 4.26 -5.45
CA ILE A 289 5.79 3.55 -6.57
C ILE A 289 6.79 2.54 -7.17
N ALA A 290 8.05 2.92 -7.41
CA ALA A 290 9.08 2.02 -7.93
C ALA A 290 9.31 0.82 -7.00
N SER A 291 9.38 1.04 -5.68
CA SER A 291 9.53 -0.03 -4.69
C SER A 291 8.31 -0.96 -4.65
N GLY A 292 7.10 -0.41 -4.62
CA GLY A 292 5.85 -1.19 -4.64
C GLY A 292 5.69 -1.98 -5.94
N ASN A 293 6.17 -1.42 -7.06
CA ASN A 293 6.13 -2.07 -8.36
C ASN A 293 7.11 -3.24 -8.45
N ALA A 294 8.29 -3.15 -7.82
CA ALA A 294 9.23 -4.26 -7.70
C ALA A 294 8.64 -5.43 -6.87
N ASP A 295 7.91 -5.13 -5.78
CA ASP A 295 7.18 -6.16 -5.02
C ASP A 295 6.08 -6.80 -5.87
N LEU A 296 5.32 -6.00 -6.62
CA LEU A 296 4.28 -6.50 -7.51
C LEU A 296 4.88 -7.39 -8.62
N SER A 297 6.05 -7.05 -9.18
CA SER A 297 6.78 -7.89 -10.14
C SER A 297 7.10 -9.25 -9.57
N ALA A 298 7.72 -9.28 -8.39
CA ALA A 298 8.08 -10.54 -7.72
C ALA A 298 6.84 -11.42 -7.40
N ARG A 299 5.73 -10.80 -7.01
CA ARG A 299 4.46 -11.49 -6.79
C ARG A 299 3.85 -12.00 -8.09
N THR A 300 3.94 -11.26 -9.17
CA THR A 300 3.44 -11.67 -10.49
C THR A 300 4.24 -12.86 -11.03
N GLU A 301 5.56 -12.86 -10.88
CA GLU A 301 6.42 -14.00 -11.23
C GLU A 301 6.09 -15.25 -10.39
N SER A 302 5.91 -15.07 -9.08
CA SER A 302 5.50 -16.17 -8.18
C SER A 302 4.12 -16.71 -8.54
N GLN A 303 3.19 -15.84 -8.93
CA GLN A 303 1.85 -16.23 -9.38
C GLN A 303 1.92 -17.02 -10.69
N ALA A 304 2.74 -16.59 -11.65
CA ALA A 304 2.96 -17.32 -12.92
C ALA A 304 3.49 -18.74 -12.64
N SER A 305 4.50 -18.89 -11.78
CA SER A 305 5.01 -20.21 -11.39
C SER A 305 3.95 -21.10 -10.72
N SER A 306 3.10 -20.52 -9.85
CA SER A 306 2.01 -21.25 -9.20
C SER A 306 0.91 -21.66 -10.18
N LEU A 307 0.66 -20.86 -11.21
CA LEU A 307 -0.28 -21.18 -12.29
C LEU A 307 0.25 -22.31 -13.16
N GLU A 308 1.55 -22.33 -13.50
CA GLU A 308 2.17 -23.44 -14.22
C GLU A 308 2.04 -24.76 -13.45
N GLU A 309 2.32 -24.76 -12.13
CA GLU A 309 2.17 -25.93 -11.28
C GLU A 309 0.70 -26.39 -11.19
N THR A 310 -0.22 -25.42 -11.08
CA THR A 310 -1.67 -25.70 -11.07
C THR A 310 -2.14 -26.29 -12.39
N ALA A 311 -1.71 -25.76 -13.53
CA ALA A 311 -2.05 -26.26 -14.85
C ALA A 311 -1.53 -27.69 -15.05
N SER A 312 -0.29 -27.97 -14.65
CA SER A 312 0.28 -29.34 -14.68
C SER A 312 -0.53 -30.32 -13.82
N SER A 313 -0.91 -29.91 -12.60
CA SER A 313 -1.76 -30.71 -11.71
C SER A 313 -3.15 -30.97 -12.29
N MET A 314 -3.71 -29.98 -12.99
CA MET A 314 -5.00 -30.12 -13.66
C MET A 314 -4.95 -31.07 -14.86
N GLU A 315 -3.84 -31.09 -15.62
CA GLU A 315 -3.63 -32.08 -16.68
C GLU A 315 -3.57 -33.50 -16.12
N GLU A 316 -2.86 -33.71 -15.01
CA GLU A 316 -2.77 -35.02 -14.33
C GLU A 316 -4.15 -35.44 -13.78
N LEU A 317 -4.89 -34.52 -13.15
CA LEU A 317 -6.27 -34.77 -12.69
C LEU A 317 -7.20 -35.11 -13.84
N THR A 318 -7.13 -34.40 -14.96
CA THR A 318 -7.91 -34.68 -16.17
C THR A 318 -7.67 -36.10 -16.68
N SER A 319 -6.40 -36.51 -16.76
CA SER A 319 -5.99 -37.84 -17.14
C SER A 319 -6.53 -38.91 -16.18
N THR A 320 -6.38 -38.67 -14.88
CA THR A 320 -6.85 -39.59 -13.83
C THR A 320 -8.38 -39.77 -13.85
N VAL A 321 -9.13 -38.68 -13.96
CA VAL A 321 -10.60 -38.72 -14.01
C VAL A 321 -11.09 -39.45 -15.28
N LYS A 322 -10.45 -39.20 -16.42
CA LYS A 322 -10.73 -39.92 -17.65
C LYS A 322 -10.45 -41.42 -17.52
N GLN A 323 -9.34 -41.77 -16.89
CA GLN A 323 -9.02 -43.18 -16.62
C GLN A 323 -10.02 -43.82 -15.64
N ASN A 324 -10.47 -43.11 -14.60
CA ASN A 324 -11.50 -43.59 -13.68
C ASN A 324 -12.82 -43.85 -14.37
N ALA A 325 -13.27 -42.98 -15.28
CA ALA A 325 -14.48 -43.18 -16.07
C ALA A 325 -14.36 -44.44 -16.95
N GLU A 326 -13.19 -44.65 -17.60
CA GLU A 326 -12.97 -45.85 -18.43
C GLU A 326 -12.88 -47.13 -17.56
N ASN A 327 -12.21 -47.08 -16.41
CA ASN A 327 -12.16 -48.18 -15.44
C ASN A 327 -13.56 -48.54 -14.92
N ALA A 328 -14.39 -47.56 -14.62
CA ALA A 328 -15.78 -47.77 -14.23
C ALA A 328 -16.59 -48.44 -15.34
N ARG A 329 -16.40 -48.01 -16.60
CA ARG A 329 -17.04 -48.66 -17.76
C ARG A 329 -16.63 -50.12 -17.91
N GLN A 330 -15.34 -50.42 -17.80
CA GLN A 330 -14.82 -51.79 -17.88
C GLN A 330 -15.31 -52.64 -16.70
N ALA A 331 -15.31 -52.10 -15.49
CA ALA A 331 -15.83 -52.78 -14.31
C ALA A 331 -17.31 -53.10 -14.44
N ASN A 332 -18.11 -52.18 -14.99
CA ASN A 332 -19.54 -52.41 -15.25
C ASN A 332 -19.77 -53.59 -16.25
N GLN A 333 -18.95 -53.69 -17.30
CA GLN A 333 -19.02 -54.82 -18.23
C GLN A 333 -18.71 -56.14 -17.53
N LEU A 334 -17.69 -56.17 -16.65
CA LEU A 334 -17.33 -57.37 -15.90
C LEU A 334 -18.45 -57.77 -14.93
N VAL A 335 -19.04 -56.81 -14.23
CA VAL A 335 -20.17 -57.04 -13.31
C VAL A 335 -21.37 -57.64 -14.04
N VAL A 336 -21.76 -57.06 -15.20
CA VAL A 336 -22.86 -57.65 -16.03
C VAL A 336 -22.56 -59.08 -16.45
N SER A 337 -21.33 -59.38 -16.87
CA SER A 337 -20.88 -60.74 -17.21
C SER A 337 -20.93 -61.68 -16.00
N THR A 338 -20.50 -61.22 -14.83
CA THR A 338 -20.52 -61.99 -13.58
C THR A 338 -21.94 -62.30 -13.13
N ALA A 339 -22.87 -61.36 -13.24
CA ALA A 339 -24.28 -61.56 -12.94
C ALA A 339 -24.89 -62.65 -13.86
N ASP A 340 -24.58 -62.61 -15.17
CA ASP A 340 -25.05 -63.64 -16.13
C ASP A 340 -24.50 -65.05 -15.78
N VAL A 341 -23.22 -65.14 -15.40
CA VAL A 341 -22.60 -66.40 -14.94
C VAL A 341 -23.25 -66.91 -13.65
N ALA A 342 -23.49 -66.06 -12.67
CA ALA A 342 -24.14 -66.41 -11.41
C ALA A 342 -25.61 -66.87 -11.64
N ALA A 343 -26.35 -66.14 -12.48
CA ALA A 343 -27.74 -66.52 -12.87
C ALA A 343 -27.76 -67.91 -13.58
N LYS A 344 -26.83 -68.17 -14.52
CA LYS A 344 -26.66 -69.48 -15.12
C LYS A 344 -26.31 -70.54 -14.10
N GLY A 345 -25.41 -70.24 -13.15
CA GLY A 345 -25.06 -71.13 -12.05
C GLY A 345 -26.28 -71.51 -11.21
N GLY A 346 -27.11 -70.52 -10.83
CA GLY A 346 -28.36 -70.73 -10.12
C GLY A 346 -29.34 -71.64 -10.89
N ALA A 347 -29.47 -71.40 -12.20
CA ALA A 347 -30.32 -72.27 -13.03
C ALA A 347 -29.83 -73.73 -13.07
N VAL A 348 -28.51 -73.97 -13.15
CA VAL A 348 -27.96 -75.33 -13.11
C VAL A 348 -28.16 -75.97 -11.72
N VAL A 349 -27.97 -75.24 -10.63
CA VAL A 349 -28.29 -75.69 -9.28
C VAL A 349 -29.77 -76.09 -9.16
N GLY A 350 -30.69 -75.29 -9.70
CA GLY A 350 -32.13 -75.64 -9.77
C GLY A 350 -32.41 -76.98 -10.48
N GLN A 351 -31.70 -77.22 -11.61
CA GLN A 351 -31.81 -78.50 -12.31
C GLN A 351 -31.30 -79.71 -11.49
N VAL A 352 -30.28 -79.49 -10.67
CA VAL A 352 -29.75 -80.50 -9.72
C VAL A 352 -30.78 -80.80 -8.63
N VAL A 353 -31.44 -79.75 -8.05
CA VAL A 353 -32.55 -79.91 -7.10
C VAL A 353 -33.66 -80.80 -7.68
N ASP A 354 -34.09 -80.47 -8.90
CA ASP A 354 -35.15 -81.28 -9.60
C ASP A 354 -34.69 -82.74 -9.83
N THR A 355 -33.44 -82.94 -10.19
CA THR A 355 -32.83 -84.25 -10.37
C THR A 355 -32.79 -85.05 -9.07
N MET A 356 -32.40 -84.43 -7.98
CA MET A 356 -32.37 -85.02 -6.62
C MET A 356 -33.81 -85.44 -6.16
N ALA A 357 -34.75 -84.55 -6.43
CA ALA A 357 -36.18 -84.86 -6.18
C ALA A 357 -36.62 -86.12 -6.98
N SER A 358 -36.28 -86.21 -8.26
CA SER A 358 -36.59 -87.35 -9.09
C SER A 358 -35.92 -88.62 -8.62
N ILE A 359 -34.60 -88.55 -8.20
CA ILE A 359 -33.90 -89.72 -7.63
C ILE A 359 -34.53 -90.18 -6.31
N LYS A 360 -34.94 -89.26 -5.45
CA LYS A 360 -35.65 -89.54 -4.20
C LYS A 360 -36.95 -90.30 -4.46
N ASP A 361 -37.75 -89.81 -5.42
CA ASP A 361 -39.03 -90.46 -5.79
C ASP A 361 -38.84 -91.84 -6.43
N SER A 362 -37.81 -91.99 -7.24
CA SER A 362 -37.44 -93.28 -7.83
C SER A 362 -36.95 -94.27 -6.76
N SER A 363 -36.13 -93.80 -5.79
CA SER A 363 -35.64 -94.60 -4.67
C SER A 363 -36.81 -95.03 -3.74
N ARG A 364 -37.81 -94.17 -3.48
CA ARG A 364 -39.06 -94.58 -2.79
C ARG A 364 -39.81 -95.67 -3.50
N LYS A 365 -40.02 -95.53 -4.82
CA LYS A 365 -40.64 -96.57 -5.59
C LYS A 365 -39.91 -97.90 -5.57
N ILE A 366 -38.59 -97.86 -5.57
CA ILE A 366 -37.77 -99.08 -5.41
C ILE A 366 -37.98 -99.68 -4.01
N ALA A 367 -37.96 -98.82 -2.92
CA ALA A 367 -38.27 -99.32 -1.59
C ALA A 367 -39.61 -100.00 -1.46
N ASP A 368 -40.63 -99.44 -2.12
CA ASP A 368 -42.00 -100.04 -2.23
C ASP A 368 -41.97 -101.39 -2.92
N ILE A 369 -41.26 -101.48 -4.08
CA ILE A 369 -41.13 -102.76 -4.83
C ILE A 369 -40.39 -103.80 -3.98
N ILE A 370 -39.31 -103.40 -3.28
CA ILE A 370 -38.54 -104.30 -2.37
C ILE A 370 -39.48 -104.75 -1.23
N GLY A 371 -40.36 -103.86 -0.72
CA GLY A 371 -41.39 -104.27 0.27
C GLY A 371 -42.33 -105.32 -0.26
N VAL A 372 -42.71 -105.22 -1.55
CA VAL A 372 -43.53 -106.27 -2.21
C VAL A 372 -42.74 -107.58 -2.38
N ILE A 373 -41.46 -107.50 -2.81
CA ILE A 373 -40.56 -108.65 -2.92
C ILE A 373 -40.40 -109.38 -1.60
N ASP A 374 -40.16 -108.65 -0.53
CA ASP A 374 -40.05 -109.26 0.85
C ASP A 374 -41.37 -109.90 1.26
N GLY A 375 -42.50 -109.27 0.90
CA GLY A 375 -43.79 -109.83 1.09
C GLY A 375 -44.02 -111.13 0.30
N ILE A 376 -43.62 -111.15 -1.00
CA ILE A 376 -43.63 -112.40 -1.84
C ILE A 376 -42.73 -113.45 -1.27
N ALA A 377 -41.53 -113.12 -0.86
CA ALA A 377 -40.61 -114.02 -0.23
C ALA A 377 -41.18 -114.66 1.08
N PHE A 378 -41.82 -113.80 1.91
CA PHE A 378 -42.55 -114.32 3.09
C PHE A 378 -43.72 -115.24 2.70
N GLN A 379 -44.51 -114.89 1.77
CA GLN A 379 -45.60 -115.77 1.26
C GLN A 379 -45.07 -117.06 0.70
N THR A 380 -44.00 -117.01 -0.10
CA THR A 380 -43.32 -118.22 -0.68
C THR A 380 -42.76 -119.08 0.43
N ASN A 381 -42.12 -118.46 1.45
CA ASN A 381 -41.62 -119.21 2.64
C ASN A 381 -42.77 -119.93 3.36
N ILE A 382 -43.90 -119.31 3.55
CA ILE A 382 -45.12 -119.93 4.15
C ILE A 382 -45.68 -121.02 3.24
N LEU A 383 -45.77 -120.77 1.92
CA LEU A 383 -46.16 -121.82 0.99
C LEU A 383 -45.27 -123.04 0.95
N ALA A 384 -43.94 -122.80 0.99
CA ALA A 384 -42.92 -123.85 1.10
C ALA A 384 -43.02 -124.60 2.40
N LEU A 385 -43.29 -123.92 3.52
CA LEU A 385 -43.50 -124.53 4.84
C LEU A 385 -44.75 -125.47 4.78
N ASN A 386 -45.86 -124.93 4.25
CA ASN A 386 -47.08 -125.70 4.12
C ASN A 386 -46.85 -126.93 3.20
N ALA A 387 -46.15 -126.79 2.08
CA ALA A 387 -45.75 -127.91 1.19
C ALA A 387 -44.80 -128.92 1.88
N ALA A 388 -43.84 -128.49 2.72
CA ALA A 388 -43.00 -129.34 3.50
C ALA A 388 -43.78 -130.16 4.54
N VAL A 389 -44.79 -129.49 5.20
CA VAL A 389 -45.69 -130.16 6.13
C VAL A 389 -46.56 -131.21 5.43
N GLU A 390 -47.09 -130.94 4.27
CA GLU A 390 -47.91 -131.88 3.51
C GLU A 390 -47.09 -132.99 2.90
N ALA A 391 -45.83 -132.70 2.44
CA ALA A 391 -44.88 -133.69 2.03
C ALA A 391 -44.47 -134.65 3.16
N ALA A 392 -44.32 -134.13 4.39
CA ALA A 392 -44.08 -134.97 5.60
C ALA A 392 -45.31 -135.86 5.92
N ARG A 393 -46.53 -135.35 5.66
CA ARG A 393 -47.82 -136.06 5.87
C ARG A 393 -48.03 -137.24 4.86
N ALA A 394 -47.46 -137.05 3.62
CA ALA A 394 -47.50 -138.09 2.61
C ALA A 394 -46.50 -139.21 2.80
N GLY A 395 -45.60 -139.17 3.83
CA GLY A 395 -44.68 -140.25 4.18
C GLY A 395 -43.62 -140.48 3.08
N GLU A 396 -43.26 -141.77 2.81
CA GLU A 396 -42.21 -142.08 1.80
C GLU A 396 -42.50 -141.59 0.39
N GLN A 397 -43.80 -141.37 0.04
CA GLN A 397 -44.19 -140.87 -1.28
C GLN A 397 -43.92 -139.33 -1.41
N GLY A 398 -43.86 -138.64 -0.33
CA GLY A 398 -43.58 -137.22 -0.26
C GLY A 398 -42.13 -136.76 -0.24
N ARG A 399 -41.17 -137.69 -0.16
CA ARG A 399 -39.70 -137.34 0.04
C ARG A 399 -39.16 -136.41 -1.05
N GLY A 400 -39.50 -136.62 -2.33
CA GLY A 400 -39.09 -135.77 -3.43
C GLY A 400 -39.67 -134.32 -3.28
N PHE A 401 -40.94 -134.24 -2.91
CA PHE A 401 -41.58 -132.98 -2.64
C PHE A 401 -41.03 -132.24 -1.40
N ALA A 402 -40.62 -132.98 -0.34
CA ALA A 402 -39.99 -132.43 0.86
C ALA A 402 -38.69 -131.73 0.52
N VAL A 403 -37.83 -132.37 -0.32
CA VAL A 403 -36.56 -131.77 -0.74
C VAL A 403 -36.77 -130.47 -1.54
N VAL A 404 -37.75 -130.49 -2.50
CA VAL A 404 -38.09 -129.28 -3.28
C VAL A 404 -38.67 -128.21 -2.37
N ALA A 405 -39.57 -128.50 -1.43
CA ALA A 405 -40.11 -127.56 -0.45
C ALA A 405 -39.04 -126.95 0.43
N ALA A 406 -38.05 -127.75 0.90
CA ALA A 406 -36.90 -127.26 1.68
C ALA A 406 -36.04 -126.30 0.84
N GLU A 407 -35.79 -126.64 -0.45
CA GLU A 407 -35.03 -125.75 -1.33
C GLU A 407 -35.78 -124.48 -1.70
N VAL A 408 -37.06 -124.55 -1.95
CA VAL A 408 -37.91 -123.33 -2.16
C VAL A 408 -37.96 -122.47 -0.92
N ARG A 409 -38.03 -123.08 0.26
CA ARG A 409 -37.97 -122.38 1.53
C ARG A 409 -36.62 -121.65 1.77
N ASN A 410 -35.53 -122.38 1.50
CA ASN A 410 -34.20 -121.77 1.54
C ASN A 410 -34.04 -120.61 0.57
N LEU A 411 -34.54 -120.78 -0.69
CA LEU A 411 -34.50 -119.72 -1.66
C LEU A 411 -35.36 -118.51 -1.22
N ALA A 412 -36.55 -118.74 -0.64
CA ALA A 412 -37.40 -117.67 -0.08
C ALA A 412 -36.75 -116.95 1.05
N GLN A 413 -36.11 -117.62 2.01
CA GLN A 413 -35.34 -116.98 3.09
C GLN A 413 -34.13 -116.20 2.57
N ARG A 414 -33.45 -116.68 1.58
CA ARG A 414 -32.39 -115.95 0.93
C ARG A 414 -32.90 -114.70 0.20
N SER A 415 -34.02 -114.85 -0.48
CA SER A 415 -34.68 -113.70 -1.18
C SER A 415 -35.16 -112.63 -0.17
N ALA A 416 -35.74 -112.98 1.01
CA ALA A 416 -36.12 -112.07 2.06
C ALA A 416 -34.89 -111.39 2.69
N GLY A 417 -33.75 -112.19 2.87
CA GLY A 417 -32.50 -111.58 3.32
C GLY A 417 -31.96 -110.55 2.36
N ALA A 418 -31.92 -110.89 1.08
CA ALA A 418 -31.47 -110.01 0.01
C ALA A 418 -32.38 -108.74 -0.07
N ALA A 419 -33.68 -108.93 0.04
CA ALA A 419 -34.66 -107.78 0.03
C ALA A 419 -34.44 -106.82 1.21
N LYS A 420 -34.20 -107.37 2.41
CA LYS A 420 -33.84 -106.53 3.56
C LYS A 420 -32.55 -105.74 3.37
N GLU A 421 -31.54 -106.41 2.83
CA GLU A 421 -30.28 -105.72 2.55
C GLU A 421 -30.39 -104.62 1.50
N ILE A 422 -31.13 -104.93 0.40
CA ILE A 422 -31.47 -103.92 -0.64
C ILE A 422 -32.33 -102.76 -0.04
N LYS A 423 -33.25 -103.07 0.85
CA LYS A 423 -34.07 -102.04 1.51
C LYS A 423 -33.25 -101.08 2.35
N SER A 424 -32.30 -101.66 3.10
CA SER A 424 -31.34 -100.83 3.91
C SER A 424 -30.47 -99.94 3.02
N LEU A 425 -29.99 -100.49 1.88
CA LEU A 425 -29.21 -99.67 0.93
C LEU A 425 -30.04 -98.58 0.26
N ILE A 426 -31.29 -98.80 0.01
CA ILE A 426 -32.21 -97.83 -0.57
C ILE A 426 -32.54 -96.76 0.50
N GLU A 427 -32.79 -97.14 1.76
CA GLU A 427 -33.04 -96.21 2.86
C GLU A 427 -31.80 -95.30 3.06
N ASP A 428 -30.60 -95.84 3.06
CA ASP A 428 -29.32 -95.08 3.13
C ASP A 428 -29.15 -94.14 1.90
N SER A 429 -29.55 -94.61 0.68
CA SER A 429 -29.54 -93.83 -0.55
C SER A 429 -30.48 -92.63 -0.44
N VAL A 430 -31.75 -92.84 0.07
CA VAL A 430 -32.73 -91.78 0.25
C VAL A 430 -32.23 -90.72 1.26
N GLU A 431 -31.54 -91.12 2.38
CA GLU A 431 -30.96 -90.24 3.34
C GLU A 431 -29.82 -89.41 2.73
N LYS A 432 -28.92 -90.01 1.94
CA LYS A 432 -27.87 -89.32 1.23
C LYS A 432 -28.44 -88.35 0.19
N VAL A 433 -29.47 -88.71 -0.55
CA VAL A 433 -30.11 -87.80 -1.50
C VAL A 433 -30.77 -86.62 -0.80
N GLU A 434 -31.44 -86.85 0.36
CA GLU A 434 -32.00 -85.74 1.17
C GLU A 434 -30.94 -84.81 1.69
N THR A 435 -29.81 -85.35 2.16
CA THR A 435 -28.67 -84.52 2.61
C THR A 435 -28.07 -83.74 1.40
N GLY A 436 -27.88 -84.42 0.27
CA GLY A 436 -27.43 -83.77 -0.96
C GLY A 436 -28.38 -82.65 -1.43
N ARG A 437 -29.68 -82.85 -1.36
CA ARG A 437 -30.68 -81.82 -1.70
C ARG A 437 -30.55 -80.58 -0.82
N LYS A 438 -30.34 -80.75 0.53
CA LYS A 438 -30.15 -79.60 1.41
C LYS A 438 -28.90 -78.79 1.04
N LEU A 439 -27.79 -79.47 0.77
CA LEU A 439 -26.55 -78.77 0.35
C LEU A 439 -26.72 -78.04 -0.97
N VAL A 440 -27.52 -78.58 -1.88
CA VAL A 440 -27.78 -77.94 -3.19
C VAL A 440 -28.78 -76.78 -3.03
N ASP A 441 -29.76 -76.86 -2.12
CA ASP A 441 -30.64 -75.75 -1.78
C ASP A 441 -29.81 -74.59 -1.18
N GLU A 442 -28.90 -74.86 -0.23
CA GLU A 442 -27.97 -73.85 0.35
C GLU A 442 -27.08 -73.24 -0.75
N ALA A 443 -26.62 -74.02 -1.72
CA ALA A 443 -25.82 -73.52 -2.85
C ALA A 443 -26.68 -72.60 -3.77
N GLY A 444 -28.00 -72.90 -3.89
CA GLY A 444 -28.96 -72.05 -4.62
C GLY A 444 -29.16 -70.70 -3.97
N GLU A 445 -29.37 -70.67 -2.66
CA GLU A 445 -29.46 -69.43 -1.86
C GLU A 445 -28.16 -68.59 -1.99
N ALA A 446 -27.00 -69.23 -1.90
CA ALA A 446 -25.71 -68.56 -2.09
C ALA A 446 -25.54 -67.95 -3.49
N MET A 447 -26.09 -68.58 -4.54
CA MET A 447 -26.08 -68.03 -5.91
C MET A 447 -26.99 -66.81 -6.01
N GLU A 448 -28.15 -66.77 -5.34
CA GLU A 448 -29.06 -65.64 -5.30
C GLU A 448 -28.44 -64.45 -4.53
N ASP A 449 -27.78 -64.72 -3.42
CA ASP A 449 -26.99 -63.72 -2.67
C ASP A 449 -25.86 -63.11 -3.50
N ILE A 450 -25.19 -63.91 -4.31
CA ILE A 450 -24.14 -63.44 -5.25
C ILE A 450 -24.77 -62.50 -6.29
N VAL A 451 -25.92 -62.86 -6.91
CA VAL A 451 -26.58 -62.00 -7.89
C VAL A 451 -26.98 -60.65 -7.27
N THR A 452 -27.55 -60.68 -6.07
CA THR A 452 -27.94 -59.47 -5.34
C THR A 452 -26.71 -58.60 -5.02
N SER A 453 -25.62 -59.16 -4.55
CA SER A 453 -24.36 -58.46 -4.26
C SER A 453 -23.74 -57.86 -5.53
N VAL A 454 -23.76 -58.57 -6.62
CA VAL A 454 -23.25 -58.12 -7.93
C VAL A 454 -24.10 -56.93 -8.45
N GLN A 455 -25.42 -56.95 -8.25
CA GLN A 455 -26.30 -55.83 -8.63
C GLN A 455 -25.92 -54.57 -7.83
N LEU A 456 -25.69 -54.67 -6.52
CA LEU A 456 -25.27 -53.55 -5.69
C LEU A 456 -23.91 -52.95 -6.16
N VAL A 457 -22.98 -53.82 -6.56
CA VAL A 457 -21.69 -53.38 -7.14
C VAL A 457 -21.90 -52.65 -8.47
N ALA A 458 -22.84 -53.10 -9.31
CA ALA A 458 -23.19 -52.40 -10.54
C ALA A 458 -23.70 -50.97 -10.31
N ASP A 459 -24.55 -50.79 -9.30
CA ASP A 459 -25.08 -49.48 -8.93
C ASP A 459 -23.97 -48.53 -8.46
N ILE A 460 -23.03 -49.00 -7.62
CA ILE A 460 -21.88 -48.23 -7.15
C ILE A 460 -20.97 -47.81 -8.31
N ILE A 461 -20.72 -48.74 -9.26
CA ILE A 461 -19.89 -48.46 -10.44
C ILE A 461 -20.59 -47.45 -11.36
N GLY A 462 -21.92 -47.58 -11.54
CA GLY A 462 -22.72 -46.59 -12.26
C GLY A 462 -22.64 -45.20 -11.67
N GLY A 463 -22.74 -45.10 -10.34
CA GLY A 463 -22.52 -43.86 -9.60
C GLY A 463 -21.12 -43.27 -9.80
N THR A 464 -20.08 -44.12 -9.78
CA THR A 464 -18.69 -43.71 -10.01
C THR A 464 -18.48 -43.16 -11.44
N ALA A 465 -19.08 -43.79 -12.44
CA ALA A 465 -19.01 -43.31 -13.82
C ALA A 465 -19.68 -41.94 -13.99
N THR A 466 -20.83 -41.72 -13.37
CA THR A 466 -21.53 -40.44 -13.38
C THR A 466 -20.73 -39.36 -12.68
N ALA A 467 -20.22 -39.64 -11.48
CA ALA A 467 -19.36 -38.70 -10.71
C ALA A 467 -18.10 -38.32 -11.49
N SER A 468 -17.46 -39.28 -12.18
CA SER A 468 -16.29 -39.00 -13.03
C SER A 468 -16.64 -38.11 -14.23
N GLN A 469 -17.82 -38.24 -14.81
CA GLN A 469 -18.31 -37.34 -15.87
C GLN A 469 -18.52 -35.91 -15.35
N GLU A 470 -19.16 -35.75 -14.19
CA GLU A 470 -19.35 -34.44 -13.54
C GLU A 470 -18.01 -33.80 -13.16
N GLN A 471 -17.05 -34.58 -12.62
CA GLN A 471 -15.70 -34.13 -12.36
C GLN A 471 -14.99 -33.64 -13.63
N SER A 472 -15.14 -34.36 -14.75
CA SER A 472 -14.54 -33.92 -16.02
C SER A 472 -15.08 -32.58 -16.48
N ALA A 473 -16.41 -32.33 -16.36
CA ALA A 473 -16.99 -31.04 -16.66
C ALA A 473 -16.53 -29.93 -15.72
N GLY A 474 -16.39 -30.22 -14.41
CA GLY A 474 -15.86 -29.29 -13.45
C GLY A 474 -14.39 -28.92 -13.73
N ILE A 475 -13.55 -29.88 -14.09
CA ILE A 475 -12.16 -29.68 -14.48
C ILE A 475 -12.04 -28.76 -15.71
N GLU A 476 -12.90 -28.93 -16.70
CA GLU A 476 -12.96 -28.05 -17.89
C GLU A 476 -13.20 -26.57 -17.49
N GLN A 477 -14.13 -26.33 -16.55
CA GLN A 477 -14.39 -24.98 -16.03
C GLN A 477 -13.19 -24.41 -15.27
N ILE A 478 -12.50 -25.25 -14.48
CA ILE A 478 -11.28 -24.83 -13.76
C ILE A 478 -10.17 -24.49 -14.77
N ASN A 479 -9.99 -25.28 -15.82
CA ASN A 479 -9.02 -24.99 -16.88
C ASN A 479 -9.28 -23.65 -17.56
N GLN A 480 -10.55 -23.30 -17.82
CA GLN A 480 -10.91 -21.98 -18.36
C GLN A 480 -10.55 -20.86 -17.38
N ALA A 481 -10.80 -21.05 -16.08
CA ALA A 481 -10.46 -20.07 -15.04
C ALA A 481 -8.95 -19.90 -14.91
N VAL A 482 -8.16 -20.97 -14.96
CA VAL A 482 -6.68 -20.94 -14.96
C VAL A 482 -6.16 -20.18 -16.19
N GLY A 483 -6.74 -20.42 -17.37
CA GLY A 483 -6.38 -19.65 -18.58
C GLY A 483 -6.66 -18.15 -18.44
N GLN A 484 -7.77 -17.75 -17.81
CA GLN A 484 -8.06 -16.34 -17.53
C GLN A 484 -7.09 -15.75 -16.50
N MET A 485 -6.68 -16.52 -15.49
CA MET A 485 -5.68 -16.09 -14.52
C MET A 485 -4.31 -15.90 -15.17
N ASP A 486 -3.94 -16.74 -16.13
CA ASP A 486 -2.70 -16.58 -16.90
C ASP A 486 -2.71 -15.29 -17.72
N GLU A 487 -3.82 -15.00 -18.42
CA GLU A 487 -3.97 -13.74 -19.16
C GLU A 487 -3.86 -12.52 -18.23
N MET A 488 -4.52 -12.54 -17.06
CA MET A 488 -4.41 -11.47 -16.07
C MET A 488 -2.98 -11.33 -15.53
N THR A 489 -2.25 -12.44 -15.34
CA THR A 489 -0.87 -12.42 -14.87
C THR A 489 0.06 -11.80 -15.92
N GLN A 490 -0.13 -12.09 -17.19
CA GLN A 490 0.59 -11.45 -18.29
C GLN A 490 0.26 -9.95 -18.40
N GLN A 491 -1.01 -9.56 -18.23
CA GLN A 491 -1.41 -8.15 -18.17
C GLN A 491 -0.79 -7.43 -16.99
N ASN A 492 -0.72 -8.06 -15.81
CA ASN A 492 -0.05 -7.49 -14.65
C ASN A 492 1.44 -7.28 -14.91
N ALA A 493 2.12 -8.22 -15.56
CA ALA A 493 3.52 -8.06 -15.94
C ALA A 493 3.74 -6.85 -16.86
N ALA A 494 2.88 -6.65 -17.84
CA ALA A 494 2.93 -5.48 -18.73
C ALA A 494 2.66 -4.17 -17.98
N LEU A 495 1.68 -4.15 -17.07
CA LEU A 495 1.37 -2.99 -16.23
C LEU A 495 2.52 -2.66 -15.26
N VAL A 496 3.22 -3.67 -14.75
CA VAL A 496 4.43 -3.49 -13.93
C VAL A 496 5.53 -2.79 -14.72
N GLU A 497 5.78 -3.18 -15.96
CA GLU A 497 6.77 -2.51 -16.82
C GLU A 497 6.38 -1.06 -17.13
N GLU A 498 5.12 -0.79 -17.46
CA GLU A 498 4.63 0.58 -17.70
C GLU A 498 4.72 1.45 -16.43
N ALA A 499 4.34 0.92 -15.27
CA ALA A 499 4.41 1.65 -14.01
C ALA A 499 5.87 1.92 -13.59
N ALA A 500 6.81 1.01 -13.86
CA ALA A 500 8.23 1.21 -13.61
C ALA A 500 8.78 2.35 -14.49
N ALA A 501 8.50 2.35 -15.79
CA ALA A 501 8.89 3.40 -16.70
C ALA A 501 8.28 4.78 -16.33
N ALA A 502 7.01 4.79 -15.90
CA ALA A 502 6.35 6.01 -15.43
C ALA A 502 6.98 6.56 -14.15
N ALA A 503 7.29 5.70 -13.17
CA ALA A 503 7.97 6.08 -11.93
C ALA A 503 9.36 6.64 -12.19
N GLU A 504 10.16 6.01 -13.06
CA GLU A 504 11.46 6.50 -13.48
C GLU A 504 11.37 7.87 -14.17
N SER A 505 10.39 8.04 -15.07
CA SER A 505 10.15 9.32 -15.75
C SER A 505 9.78 10.43 -14.75
N LEU A 506 8.95 10.13 -13.72
CA LEU A 506 8.61 11.08 -12.67
C LEU A 506 9.83 11.45 -11.82
N GLN A 507 10.70 10.49 -11.47
CA GLN A 507 11.96 10.77 -10.76
C GLN A 507 12.89 11.67 -11.57
N ASP A 508 13.05 11.39 -12.86
CA ASP A 508 13.88 12.20 -13.75
C ASP A 508 13.33 13.64 -13.89
N GLN A 509 12.00 13.79 -14.04
CA GLN A 509 11.37 15.12 -14.10
C GLN A 509 11.48 15.87 -12.78
N ALA A 510 11.27 15.20 -11.66
CA ALA A 510 11.47 15.78 -10.34
C ALA A 510 12.94 16.18 -10.13
N GLY A 511 13.89 15.32 -10.53
CA GLY A 511 15.31 15.64 -10.49
C GLY A 511 15.67 16.90 -11.28
N LYS A 512 15.17 17.02 -12.50
CA LYS A 512 15.36 18.22 -13.35
C LYS A 512 14.77 19.47 -12.72
N LEU A 513 13.56 19.38 -12.16
CA LEU A 513 12.93 20.50 -11.45
C LEU A 513 13.75 20.90 -10.21
N ALA A 514 14.22 19.92 -9.42
CA ALA A 514 15.07 20.19 -8.26
C ALA A 514 16.37 20.91 -8.66
N GLU A 515 16.99 20.54 -9.78
CA GLU A 515 18.20 21.20 -10.29
C GLU A 515 17.91 22.63 -10.75
N LEU A 516 16.80 22.87 -11.46
CA LEU A 516 16.38 24.22 -11.85
C LEU A 516 16.14 25.10 -10.63
N VAL A 517 15.45 24.59 -9.62
CA VAL A 517 15.17 25.32 -8.37
C VAL A 517 16.43 25.57 -7.55
N LYS A 518 17.41 24.67 -7.61
CA LYS A 518 18.70 24.82 -6.92
C LYS A 518 19.53 26.01 -7.42
N THR A 519 19.27 26.48 -8.64
CA THR A 519 19.93 27.69 -9.16
C THR A 519 19.56 28.92 -8.34
N PHE A 520 18.37 28.94 -7.70
CA PHE A 520 17.96 30.02 -6.83
C PHE A 520 18.59 29.89 -5.42
N LYS A 521 19.34 30.90 -5.04
CA LYS A 521 19.93 31.01 -3.69
C LYS A 521 18.91 31.60 -2.74
N LEU A 522 18.41 30.80 -1.79
CA LEU A 522 17.40 31.22 -0.82
C LEU A 522 18.00 31.65 0.53
N VAL A 523 19.18 31.14 0.86
CA VAL A 523 19.86 31.35 2.15
C VAL A 523 21.27 31.86 1.91
N ARG A 524 21.71 32.81 2.71
CA ARG A 524 23.08 33.31 2.71
C ARG A 524 24.01 32.21 3.24
N THR A 525 24.71 31.51 2.36
CA THR A 525 25.84 30.66 2.76
C THR A 525 26.93 31.63 3.30
N GLY A 526 27.09 31.66 4.62
CA GLY A 526 28.16 32.39 5.21
C GLY A 526 29.49 31.89 4.64
N HIS A 527 30.30 32.81 4.08
CA HIS A 527 31.67 32.49 3.74
C HIS A 527 32.37 32.07 5.02
N MET A 528 32.50 30.76 5.25
CA MET A 528 33.52 30.23 6.15
C MET A 528 34.87 30.51 5.47
N SER A 529 35.52 31.55 5.95
CA SER A 529 36.95 31.78 5.73
C SER A 529 37.69 30.51 6.17
N ASN A 530 38.18 29.78 5.18
CA ASN A 530 38.93 28.54 5.37
C ASN A 530 40.37 28.90 5.82
N GLY A 531 40.57 29.08 7.13
CA GLY A 531 41.85 29.21 7.80
C GLY A 531 41.97 28.14 8.88
N GLY A 532 42.27 26.90 8.49
CA GLY A 532 42.44 25.82 9.47
C GLY A 532 43.01 24.56 8.84
N ARG A 533 44.31 24.41 8.99
CA ARG A 533 45.20 23.28 8.70
C ARG A 533 44.47 21.90 8.70
N GLN A 534 44.62 21.18 7.60
CA GLN A 534 44.45 19.74 7.53
C GLN A 534 45.44 19.03 8.44
N THR A 535 44.97 18.36 9.46
CA THR A 535 45.64 17.25 10.12
C THR A 535 44.96 15.97 9.72
N THR A 536 45.57 15.26 8.78
CA THR A 536 45.25 13.88 8.39
C THR A 536 45.55 12.96 9.57
N ALA A 537 44.49 12.46 10.22
CA ALA A 537 44.59 11.28 11.09
C ALA A 537 43.92 10.12 10.37
N ALA A 538 44.75 9.16 9.94
CA ALA A 538 44.34 7.90 9.34
C ALA A 538 43.54 7.08 10.36
N MET A 539 42.26 6.83 10.09
CA MET A 539 41.46 5.89 10.85
C MET A 539 41.45 4.55 10.13
N ARG A 540 42.16 3.58 10.73
CA ARG A 540 42.21 2.16 10.34
C ARG A 540 40.79 1.61 10.30
N GLN A 541 40.40 1.06 9.15
CA GLN A 541 39.23 0.19 9.00
C GLN A 541 39.50 -1.16 9.69
N SER A 542 38.72 -1.49 10.71
CA SER A 542 38.58 -2.85 11.24
C SER A 542 37.43 -3.54 10.50
N ARG A 543 37.77 -4.56 9.71
CA ARG A 543 36.84 -5.52 9.10
C ARG A 543 36.20 -6.38 10.19
N PRO A 544 34.88 -6.66 10.18
CA PRO A 544 34.32 -7.78 10.92
C PRO A 544 34.50 -9.09 10.14
N GLN A 545 35.01 -10.12 10.84
CA GLN A 545 35.06 -11.51 10.37
C GLN A 545 33.65 -12.12 10.34
N PRO A 546 33.35 -13.03 9.41
CA PRO A 546 32.10 -13.78 9.40
C PRO A 546 32.14 -14.91 10.45
N ALA A 547 31.07 -15.01 11.25
CA ALA A 547 30.83 -16.13 12.16
C ALA A 547 30.48 -17.40 11.39
N VAL A 548 31.19 -18.48 11.74
CA VAL A 548 30.96 -19.86 11.30
C VAL A 548 29.66 -20.34 11.96
N ALA A 549 28.69 -20.78 11.17
CA ALA A 549 27.53 -21.53 11.64
C ALA A 549 27.91 -23.01 11.77
N GLU A 550 27.91 -23.49 13.00
CA GLU A 550 27.93 -24.93 13.33
C GLU A 550 26.53 -25.53 13.11
N SER A 551 26.54 -26.66 12.39
CA SER A 551 25.42 -27.57 12.22
C SER A 551 25.02 -28.23 13.53
N LEU A 552 23.72 -28.34 13.81
CA LEU A 552 23.20 -29.40 14.68
C LEU A 552 21.99 -30.03 14.00
N ALA A 553 22.23 -31.32 13.66
CA ALA A 553 21.21 -32.28 13.29
C ALA A 553 20.49 -32.79 14.54
N ALA A 554 19.18 -32.87 14.51
CA ALA A 554 18.31 -33.89 15.09
C ALA A 554 16.90 -33.71 14.51
#